data_20afdc19172bd5b8d030d1b8c0898490
#
_entry.id   20afdc19172bd5b8d030d1b8c0898490
#
_cell.length_a   1.000
_cell.length_b   1.000
_cell.length_c   1.000
_cell.angle_alpha   90.00
_cell.angle_beta   90.00
_cell.angle_gamma   90.00
#
_symmetry.space_group_name_H-M   'P 1'
#
loop_
_entity.id
_entity.type
_entity.pdbx_description
1 polymer ?
#
loop_
_entity_poly.entity_id
_entity_poly.type
_entity_poly.pdbx_seq_one_letter_code
_entity_poly.pdbx_strand_id
1 'polypeptide(L)'
;MVMKSTKHYFSLIAQKSAADLISEARRGYLGILWWIIEPVIYMSVFYLIFVVVLDRGGEDRVAFLLTGLVVWKWFVSSIPQCANCISANIGLIRQVYIPKHVFPAMVVMTSTTKFLIILVLLIAFLIIAGKNPSAAWLSLPVLMGVQLLVTLAIGSVLSAIVPFIPDLKLIVDNGMILLFFLSGVFFDISSASPEIKSYLYLNPMVLIIENYRKVLLDGVWPDWSMLGTVLSISLGGLALGWYLLRRFDRTYVKVI
;
A
#
# COMPACT_ATOMS: atom_id res chain seq x y z
N MET A 1 -36.66 0.09 0.06
CA MET A 1 -35.24 -0.20 0.34
C MET A 1 -34.53 1.14 0.50
N VAL A 2 -34.28 1.57 1.74
CA VAL A 2 -33.77 2.91 2.04
C VAL A 2 -32.35 3.04 1.46
N MET A 3 -32.16 3.92 0.49
CA MET A 3 -30.83 4.36 0.04
C MET A 3 -30.14 5.02 1.25
N LYS A 4 -29.33 4.25 1.99
CA LYS A 4 -28.49 4.82 3.04
C LYS A 4 -27.53 5.81 2.40
N SER A 5 -27.54 7.06 2.88
CA SER A 5 -26.71 8.16 2.38
C SER A 5 -25.23 7.77 2.29
N THR A 6 -24.51 8.25 1.29
CA THR A 6 -23.05 8.08 1.11
C THR A 6 -22.27 8.41 2.40
N LYS A 7 -22.76 9.39 3.18
CA LYS A 7 -22.21 9.73 4.51
C LYS A 7 -22.25 8.55 5.49
N HIS A 8 -23.27 7.69 5.42
CA HIS A 8 -23.37 6.52 6.29
C HIS A 8 -22.29 5.47 5.99
N TYR A 9 -21.99 5.22 4.71
CA TYR A 9 -20.93 4.28 4.33
C TYR A 9 -19.54 4.79 4.69
N PHE A 10 -19.29 6.09 4.53
CA PHE A 10 -18.05 6.70 4.96
C PHE A 10 -17.84 6.59 6.48
N SER A 11 -18.87 6.89 7.27
CA SER A 11 -18.85 6.70 8.72
C SER A 11 -18.61 5.24 9.11
N LEU A 12 -19.23 4.30 8.40
CA LEU A 12 -19.05 2.87 8.65
C LEU A 12 -17.62 2.40 8.32
N ILE A 13 -17.03 2.88 7.22
CA ILE A 13 -15.62 2.63 6.88
C ILE A 13 -14.72 3.15 7.98
N ALA A 14 -14.88 4.40 8.40
CA ALA A 14 -14.06 5.03 9.41
C ALA A 14 -14.17 4.30 10.78
N GLN A 15 -15.40 4.00 11.22
CA GLN A 15 -15.63 3.31 12.49
C GLN A 15 -15.07 1.88 12.49
N LYS A 16 -15.29 1.12 11.41
CA LYS A 16 -14.77 -0.25 11.29
C LYS A 16 -13.25 -0.26 11.21
N SER A 17 -12.65 0.65 10.42
CA SER A 17 -11.19 0.78 10.35
C SER A 17 -10.59 1.15 11.71
N ALA A 18 -11.20 2.06 12.46
CA ALA A 18 -10.77 2.38 13.81
C ALA A 18 -10.91 1.18 14.76
N ALA A 19 -12.01 0.42 14.68
CA ALA A 19 -12.20 -0.78 15.48
C ALA A 19 -11.17 -1.87 15.16
N ASP A 20 -10.83 -2.06 13.88
CA ASP A 20 -9.82 -3.02 13.45
C ASP A 20 -8.41 -2.62 13.95
N LEU A 21 -8.07 -1.33 13.89
CA LEU A 21 -6.83 -0.79 14.46
C LEU A 21 -6.75 -1.02 15.98
N ILE A 22 -7.82 -0.73 16.71
CA ILE A 22 -7.88 -0.94 18.17
C ILE A 22 -7.80 -2.44 18.49
N SER A 23 -8.49 -3.29 17.73
CA SER A 23 -8.45 -4.74 17.91
C SER A 23 -7.05 -5.30 17.69
N GLU A 24 -6.37 -4.84 16.63
CA GLU A 24 -4.99 -5.25 16.34
C GLU A 24 -4.03 -4.78 17.43
N ALA A 25 -4.20 -3.52 17.86
CA ALA A 25 -3.42 -2.96 18.95
C ALA A 25 -3.58 -3.72 20.29
N ARG A 26 -4.72 -4.36 20.51
CA ARG A 26 -5.01 -5.13 21.75
C ARG A 26 -4.62 -6.60 21.66
N ARG A 27 -4.29 -7.13 20.48
CA ARG A 27 -3.98 -8.57 20.30
C ARG A 27 -2.64 -9.00 20.88
N GLY A 28 -1.69 -8.10 21.09
CA GLY A 28 -0.36 -8.41 21.59
C GLY A 28 0.01 -7.60 22.82
N TYR A 29 0.94 -8.10 23.61
CA TYR A 29 1.47 -7.39 24.79
C TYR A 29 2.06 -6.03 24.46
N LEU A 30 2.68 -5.88 23.28
CA LEU A 30 3.29 -4.62 22.81
C LEU A 30 2.29 -3.76 22.03
N GLY A 31 1.15 -4.31 21.62
CA GLY A 31 0.07 -3.55 20.98
C GLY A 31 0.52 -2.67 19.83
N ILE A 32 0.21 -1.38 19.93
CA ILE A 32 0.58 -0.35 18.93
C ILE A 32 2.10 -0.22 18.75
N LEU A 33 2.90 -0.57 19.76
CA LEU A 33 4.36 -0.47 19.65
C LEU A 33 4.91 -1.35 18.53
N TRP A 34 4.23 -2.43 18.13
CA TRP A 34 4.64 -3.24 16.97
C TRP A 34 4.70 -2.44 15.67
N TRP A 35 3.83 -1.44 15.49
CA TRP A 35 3.85 -0.61 14.29
C TRP A 35 5.11 0.26 14.17
N ILE A 36 5.78 0.50 15.30
CA ILE A 36 7.04 1.23 15.38
C ILE A 36 8.22 0.26 15.42
N ILE A 37 8.14 -0.81 16.22
CA ILE A 37 9.22 -1.77 16.41
C ILE A 37 9.54 -2.50 15.09
N GLU A 38 8.53 -2.94 14.36
CA GLU A 38 8.72 -3.67 13.10
C GLU A 38 9.53 -2.85 12.07
N PRO A 39 9.19 -1.60 11.72
CA PRO A 39 10.03 -0.75 10.89
C PRO A 39 11.44 -0.55 11.45
N VAL A 40 11.59 -0.32 12.75
CA VAL A 40 12.90 -0.12 13.40
C VAL A 40 13.77 -1.38 13.27
N ILE A 41 13.20 -2.58 13.44
CA ILE A 41 13.94 -3.83 13.22
C ILE A 41 14.41 -3.92 11.76
N TYR A 42 13.54 -3.67 10.79
CA TYR A 42 13.94 -3.65 9.38
C TYR A 42 15.05 -2.64 9.12
N MET A 43 14.93 -1.43 9.65
CA MET A 43 15.96 -0.40 9.56
C MET A 43 17.31 -0.91 10.10
N SER A 44 17.30 -1.47 11.31
CA SER A 44 18.50 -1.96 11.98
C SER A 44 19.15 -3.09 11.18
N VAL A 45 18.37 -4.03 10.65
CA VAL A 45 18.87 -5.13 9.82
C VAL A 45 19.49 -4.61 8.52
N PHE A 46 18.82 -3.70 7.83
CA PHE A 46 19.38 -3.11 6.60
C PHE A 46 20.63 -2.28 6.87
N TYR A 47 20.64 -1.49 7.94
CA TYR A 47 21.83 -0.76 8.36
C TYR A 47 23.01 -1.72 8.61
N LEU A 48 22.78 -2.77 9.40
CA LEU A 48 23.79 -3.77 9.71
C LEU A 48 24.32 -4.45 8.44
N ILE A 49 23.45 -4.90 7.56
CA ILE A 49 23.86 -5.60 6.34
C ILE A 49 24.63 -4.67 5.39
N PHE A 50 24.07 -3.51 5.06
CA PHE A 50 24.62 -2.68 3.99
C PHE A 50 25.75 -1.77 4.45
N VAL A 51 25.70 -1.26 5.68
CA VAL A 51 26.73 -0.36 6.21
C VAL A 51 27.83 -1.13 6.92
N VAL A 52 27.48 -2.06 7.84
CA VAL A 52 28.47 -2.73 8.69
C VAL A 52 29.09 -3.95 7.98
N VAL A 53 28.29 -4.82 7.35
CA VAL A 53 28.79 -6.08 6.77
C VAL A 53 29.35 -5.88 5.37
N LEU A 54 28.64 -5.17 4.51
CA LEU A 54 29.03 -5.01 3.10
C LEU A 54 29.94 -3.82 2.86
N ASP A 55 30.09 -2.92 3.84
CA ASP A 55 30.83 -1.65 3.72
C ASP A 55 30.50 -0.89 2.41
N ARG A 56 29.25 -1.03 1.97
CA ARG A 56 28.74 -0.46 0.72
C ARG A 56 27.69 0.59 1.01
N GLY A 57 28.14 1.85 1.03
CA GLY A 57 27.29 3.03 0.97
C GLY A 57 26.78 3.51 2.33
N GLY A 58 27.23 4.69 2.73
CA GLY A 58 26.89 5.40 3.95
C GLY A 58 25.37 5.64 4.18
N GLU A 59 25.04 6.65 4.98
CA GLU A 59 23.67 7.02 5.39
C GLU A 59 22.69 7.18 4.23
N ASP A 60 23.15 7.65 3.06
CA ASP A 60 22.34 7.79 1.85
C ASP A 60 21.76 6.46 1.35
N ARG A 61 22.52 5.35 1.48
CA ARG A 61 22.03 4.04 1.07
C ARG A 61 20.92 3.53 1.97
N VAL A 62 21.04 3.78 3.27
CA VAL A 62 20.00 3.43 4.25
C VAL A 62 18.72 4.24 3.98
N ALA A 63 18.83 5.55 3.78
CA ALA A 63 17.71 6.41 3.44
C ALA A 63 17.00 5.95 2.15
N PHE A 64 17.76 5.57 1.12
CA PHE A 64 17.26 5.02 -0.13
C PHE A 64 16.44 3.73 0.07
N LEU A 65 17.00 2.77 0.82
CA LEU A 65 16.34 1.50 1.08
C LEU A 65 15.08 1.67 1.93
N LEU A 66 15.16 2.49 2.98
CA LEU A 66 14.05 2.72 3.89
C LEU A 66 12.88 3.42 3.21
N THR A 67 13.15 4.43 2.40
CA THR A 67 12.11 5.12 1.64
C THR A 67 11.37 4.12 0.75
N GLY A 68 12.09 3.29 0.00
CA GLY A 68 11.47 2.26 -0.84
C GLY A 68 10.69 1.21 -0.03
N LEU A 69 11.27 0.75 1.09
CA LEU A 69 10.66 -0.25 1.94
C LEU A 69 9.36 0.23 2.59
N VAL A 70 9.34 1.45 3.13
CA VAL A 70 8.16 2.02 3.80
C VAL A 70 7.00 2.17 2.81
N VAL A 71 7.28 2.69 1.62
CA VAL A 71 6.30 2.83 0.54
C VAL A 71 5.78 1.46 0.09
N TRP A 72 6.67 0.49 -0.11
CA TRP A 72 6.31 -0.88 -0.46
C TRP A 72 5.48 -1.57 0.64
N LYS A 73 5.84 -1.38 1.91
CA LYS A 73 5.18 -2.00 3.06
C LYS A 73 3.70 -1.65 3.12
N TRP A 74 3.32 -0.43 2.81
CA TRP A 74 1.92 -0.03 2.73
C TRP A 74 1.16 -0.82 1.65
N PHE A 75 1.74 -0.96 0.47
CA PHE A 75 1.14 -1.71 -0.63
C PHE A 75 0.98 -3.20 -0.28
N VAL A 76 2.08 -3.84 0.14
CA VAL A 76 2.06 -5.29 0.45
C VAL A 76 1.20 -5.64 1.65
N SER A 77 1.03 -4.74 2.61
CA SER A 77 0.11 -4.98 3.74
C SER A 77 -1.37 -4.87 3.33
N SER A 78 -1.66 -4.15 2.26
CA SER A 78 -3.03 -3.88 1.81
C SER A 78 -3.55 -4.94 0.83
N ILE A 79 -2.76 -5.32 -0.16
CA ILE A 79 -3.23 -6.14 -1.30
C ILE A 79 -3.70 -7.54 -0.89
N PRO A 80 -2.95 -8.35 -0.12
CA PRO A 80 -3.41 -9.66 0.34
C PRO A 80 -4.64 -9.58 1.24
N GLN A 81 -4.71 -8.53 2.07
CA GLN A 81 -5.87 -8.31 2.93
C GLN A 81 -7.12 -7.94 2.11
N CYS A 82 -6.99 -7.09 1.08
CA CYS A 82 -8.07 -6.79 0.15
C CYS A 82 -8.53 -8.06 -0.58
N ALA A 83 -7.61 -8.88 -1.07
CA ALA A 83 -7.93 -10.13 -1.73
C ALA A 83 -8.81 -11.05 -0.87
N ASN A 84 -8.57 -11.08 0.44
CA ASN A 84 -9.31 -11.93 1.39
C ASN A 84 -10.50 -11.22 2.09
N CYS A 85 -10.72 -9.92 1.89
CA CYS A 85 -11.61 -9.12 2.74
C CYS A 85 -13.08 -9.56 2.70
N ILE A 86 -13.58 -10.05 1.58
CA ILE A 86 -14.97 -10.54 1.47
C ILE A 86 -15.10 -11.87 2.19
N SER A 87 -14.21 -12.83 1.94
CA SER A 87 -14.22 -14.15 2.59
C SER A 87 -14.05 -14.05 4.10
N ALA A 88 -13.15 -13.20 4.57
CA ALA A 88 -12.92 -12.97 5.99
C ALA A 88 -14.13 -12.35 6.73
N ASN A 89 -15.01 -11.65 6.01
CA ASN A 89 -16.18 -10.99 6.60
C ASN A 89 -17.51 -11.67 6.24
N ILE A 90 -17.49 -12.93 5.80
CA ILE A 90 -18.72 -13.63 5.35
C ILE A 90 -19.77 -13.72 6.44
N GLY A 91 -19.38 -13.90 7.71
CA GLY A 91 -20.31 -13.92 8.85
C GLY A 91 -21.10 -12.61 8.98
N LEU A 92 -20.42 -11.47 8.80
CA LEU A 92 -21.08 -10.16 8.81
C LEU A 92 -21.95 -9.95 7.58
N ILE A 93 -21.50 -10.39 6.42
CA ILE A 93 -22.20 -10.28 5.14
C ILE A 93 -23.52 -11.07 5.16
N ARG A 94 -23.57 -12.20 5.87
CA ARG A 94 -24.78 -13.02 6.02
C ARG A 94 -25.80 -12.41 6.99
N GLN A 95 -25.36 -11.61 7.95
CA GLN A 95 -26.24 -11.00 8.97
C GLN A 95 -26.82 -9.67 8.52
N VAL A 96 -26.01 -8.84 7.82
CA VAL A 96 -26.40 -7.48 7.43
C VAL A 96 -25.99 -7.22 5.99
N TYR A 97 -26.88 -6.60 5.22
CA TYR A 97 -26.52 -6.16 3.87
C TYR A 97 -25.56 -4.98 3.92
N ILE A 98 -24.33 -5.22 3.44
CA ILE A 98 -23.27 -4.20 3.24
C ILE A 98 -22.81 -4.32 1.78
N PRO A 99 -22.78 -3.20 1.01
CA PRO A 99 -22.21 -3.20 -0.34
C PRO A 99 -20.76 -3.66 -0.33
N LYS A 100 -20.41 -4.59 -1.22
CA LYS A 100 -19.12 -5.29 -1.15
C LYS A 100 -17.90 -4.39 -1.41
N HIS A 101 -18.06 -3.28 -2.13
CA HIS A 101 -16.99 -2.30 -2.34
C HIS A 101 -16.52 -1.59 -1.05
N VAL A 102 -17.31 -1.67 0.03
CA VAL A 102 -16.94 -1.10 1.33
C VAL A 102 -15.79 -1.88 1.98
N PHE A 103 -15.68 -3.20 1.76
CA PHE A 103 -14.68 -4.04 2.39
C PHE A 103 -13.24 -3.71 1.96
N PRO A 104 -12.89 -3.66 0.66
CA PRO A 104 -11.55 -3.23 0.27
C PRO A 104 -11.23 -1.79 0.69
N ALA A 105 -12.21 -0.89 0.72
CA ALA A 105 -12.02 0.47 1.21
C ALA A 105 -11.69 0.51 2.71
N MET A 106 -12.31 -0.33 3.55
CA MET A 106 -11.98 -0.48 4.97
C MET A 106 -10.53 -0.94 5.16
N VAL A 107 -10.10 -1.98 4.42
CA VAL A 107 -8.73 -2.51 4.49
C VAL A 107 -7.71 -1.44 4.14
N VAL A 108 -7.92 -0.75 3.01
CA VAL A 108 -6.99 0.30 2.56
C VAL A 108 -6.97 1.48 3.53
N MET A 109 -8.11 1.87 4.09
CA MET A 109 -8.15 2.95 5.09
C MET A 109 -7.36 2.59 6.36
N THR A 110 -7.51 1.35 6.85
CA THR A 110 -6.77 0.83 8.01
C THR A 110 -5.26 0.85 7.75
N SER A 111 -4.82 0.33 6.61
CA SER A 111 -3.40 0.29 6.24
C SER A 111 -2.82 1.69 5.94
N THR A 112 -3.63 2.60 5.39
CA THR A 112 -3.24 4.01 5.19
C THR A 112 -2.96 4.70 6.53
N THR A 113 -3.79 4.47 7.54
CA THR A 113 -3.58 5.03 8.88
C THR A 113 -2.26 4.56 9.49
N LYS A 114 -1.92 3.26 9.35
CA LYS A 114 -0.63 2.73 9.78
C LYS A 114 0.54 3.35 8.99
N PHE A 115 0.37 3.45 7.68
CA PHE A 115 1.38 4.06 6.80
C PHE A 115 1.68 5.51 7.21
N LEU A 116 0.67 6.30 7.57
CA LEU A 116 0.87 7.69 8.04
C LEU A 116 1.78 7.75 9.26
N ILE A 117 1.60 6.84 10.22
CA ILE A 117 2.46 6.76 11.42
C ILE A 117 3.90 6.43 11.01
N ILE A 118 4.07 5.43 10.14
CA ILE A 118 5.39 4.99 9.66
C ILE A 118 6.05 6.07 8.81
N LEU A 119 5.27 6.80 8.00
CA LEU A 119 5.78 7.92 7.19
C LEU A 119 6.33 9.06 8.06
N VAL A 120 5.64 9.40 9.16
CA VAL A 120 6.15 10.39 10.11
C VAL A 120 7.49 9.95 10.71
N LEU A 121 7.63 8.67 11.07
CA LEU A 121 8.89 8.11 11.56
C LEU A 121 9.98 8.15 10.50
N LEU A 122 9.65 7.81 9.24
CA LEU A 122 10.59 7.93 8.12
C LEU A 122 11.06 9.37 7.92
N ILE A 123 10.13 10.34 7.93
CA ILE A 123 10.46 11.76 7.81
C ILE A 123 11.38 12.20 8.95
N ALA A 124 11.09 11.84 10.20
CA ALA A 124 11.94 12.14 11.34
C ALA A 124 13.34 11.55 11.17
N PHE A 125 13.44 10.29 10.73
CA PHE A 125 14.71 9.64 10.43
C PHE A 125 15.50 10.40 9.34
N LEU A 126 14.84 10.79 8.24
CA LEU A 126 15.50 11.48 7.13
C LEU A 126 16.05 12.84 7.56
N ILE A 127 15.32 13.58 8.40
CA ILE A 127 15.80 14.86 8.96
C ILE A 127 17.03 14.64 9.84
N ILE A 128 17.04 13.61 10.70
CA ILE A 128 18.20 13.25 11.54
C ILE A 128 19.40 12.82 10.67
N ALA A 129 19.15 12.12 9.57
CA ALA A 129 20.16 11.72 8.59
C ALA A 129 20.62 12.88 7.67
N GLY A 130 20.26 14.12 7.97
CA GLY A 130 20.73 15.31 7.26
C GLY A 130 19.99 15.64 5.97
N LYS A 131 18.88 14.96 5.66
CA LYS A 131 18.02 15.31 4.52
C LYS A 131 17.08 16.46 4.91
N ASN A 132 17.35 17.66 4.37
CA ASN A 132 16.58 18.85 4.69
C ASN A 132 15.23 18.86 3.96
N PRO A 133 14.13 19.25 4.65
CA PRO A 133 12.84 19.45 4.01
C PRO A 133 12.93 20.45 2.86
N SER A 134 12.49 20.06 1.68
CA SER A 134 12.41 20.91 0.49
C SER A 134 10.96 21.25 0.14
N ALA A 135 10.75 22.23 -0.72
CA ALA A 135 9.42 22.56 -1.24
C ALA A 135 8.76 21.36 -1.96
N ALA A 136 9.57 20.44 -2.52
CA ALA A 136 9.06 19.23 -3.17
C ALA A 136 8.29 18.31 -2.19
N TRP A 137 8.57 18.36 -0.88
CA TRP A 137 7.85 17.55 0.12
C TRP A 137 6.36 17.88 0.19
N LEU A 138 5.95 19.08 -0.27
CA LEU A 138 4.53 19.43 -0.40
C LEU A 138 3.78 18.54 -1.41
N SER A 139 4.48 17.82 -2.26
CA SER A 139 3.87 16.85 -3.18
C SER A 139 3.57 15.47 -2.54
N LEU A 140 4.03 15.20 -1.31
CA LEU A 140 3.78 13.94 -0.61
C LEU A 140 2.29 13.56 -0.53
N PRO A 141 1.34 14.46 -0.20
CA PRO A 141 -0.08 14.12 -0.21
C PRO A 141 -0.58 13.65 -1.57
N VAL A 142 -0.03 14.19 -2.67
CA VAL A 142 -0.40 13.78 -4.03
C VAL A 142 0.14 12.39 -4.32
N LEU A 143 1.41 12.10 -3.99
CA LEU A 143 2.01 10.77 -4.11
C LEU A 143 1.23 9.73 -3.32
N MET A 144 0.86 10.06 -2.08
CA MET A 144 0.02 9.22 -1.23
C MET A 144 -1.36 8.96 -1.86
N GLY A 145 -1.97 10.00 -2.44
CA GLY A 145 -3.25 9.89 -3.14
C GLY A 145 -3.18 8.95 -4.35
N VAL A 146 -2.13 9.06 -5.16
CA VAL A 146 -1.91 8.15 -6.31
C VAL A 146 -1.69 6.72 -5.83
N GLN A 147 -0.84 6.50 -4.83
CA GLN A 147 -0.59 5.17 -4.28
C GLN A 147 -1.86 4.56 -3.66
N LEU A 148 -2.66 5.35 -2.95
CA LEU A 148 -3.94 4.92 -2.39
C LEU A 148 -4.88 4.45 -3.50
N LEU A 149 -4.97 5.18 -4.60
CA LEU A 149 -5.81 4.82 -5.75
C LEU A 149 -5.32 3.56 -6.46
N VAL A 150 -4.01 3.38 -6.65
CA VAL A 150 -3.42 2.12 -7.17
C VAL A 150 -3.81 0.95 -6.28
N THR A 151 -3.62 1.11 -4.96
CA THR A 151 -3.92 0.06 -3.97
C THR A 151 -5.41 -0.29 -3.94
N LEU A 152 -6.29 0.73 -3.97
CA LEU A 152 -7.74 0.53 -4.05
C LEU A 152 -8.16 -0.13 -5.37
N ALA A 153 -7.57 0.25 -6.49
CA ALA A 153 -7.87 -0.33 -7.80
C ALA A 153 -7.57 -1.83 -7.83
N ILE A 154 -6.31 -2.19 -7.55
CA ILE A 154 -5.86 -3.58 -7.54
C ILE A 154 -6.61 -4.37 -6.45
N GLY A 155 -6.71 -3.82 -5.24
CA GLY A 155 -7.41 -4.45 -4.12
C GLY A 155 -8.90 -4.70 -4.41
N SER A 156 -9.60 -3.77 -5.09
CA SER A 156 -11.00 -3.95 -5.46
C SER A 156 -11.21 -5.03 -6.50
N VAL A 157 -10.32 -5.13 -7.51
CA VAL A 157 -10.37 -6.19 -8.51
C VAL A 157 -10.10 -7.56 -7.87
N LEU A 158 -9.07 -7.66 -7.04
CA LEU A 158 -8.73 -8.92 -6.36
C LEU A 158 -9.83 -9.34 -5.38
N SER A 159 -10.39 -8.41 -4.61
CA SER A 159 -11.50 -8.71 -3.70
C SER A 159 -12.75 -9.20 -4.44
N ALA A 160 -12.94 -8.79 -5.69
CA ALA A 160 -14.05 -9.25 -6.51
C ALA A 160 -13.85 -10.68 -7.04
N ILE A 161 -12.61 -11.10 -7.33
CA ILE A 161 -12.32 -12.36 -8.03
C ILE A 161 -11.95 -13.49 -7.06
N VAL A 162 -11.16 -13.21 -6.02
CA VAL A 162 -10.64 -14.23 -5.09
C VAL A 162 -11.72 -15.08 -4.42
N PRO A 163 -12.90 -14.56 -4.05
CA PRO A 163 -13.97 -15.39 -3.49
C PRO A 163 -14.47 -16.50 -4.43
N PHE A 164 -14.31 -16.34 -5.74
CA PHE A 164 -14.68 -17.35 -6.73
C PHE A 164 -13.54 -18.32 -7.06
N ILE A 165 -12.30 -17.87 -6.87
CA ILE A 165 -11.07 -18.64 -7.16
C ILE A 165 -10.15 -18.52 -5.94
N PRO A 166 -10.35 -19.35 -4.89
CA PRO A 166 -9.59 -19.25 -3.64
C PRO A 166 -8.08 -19.41 -3.81
N ASP A 167 -7.64 -20.21 -4.78
CA ASP A 167 -6.21 -20.44 -5.08
C ASP A 167 -5.49 -19.16 -5.53
N LEU A 168 -6.24 -18.19 -6.08
CA LEU A 168 -5.68 -16.90 -6.46
C LEU A 168 -5.09 -16.16 -5.26
N LYS A 169 -5.59 -16.41 -4.04
CA LYS A 169 -5.01 -15.84 -2.82
C LYS A 169 -3.55 -16.26 -2.64
N LEU A 170 -3.24 -17.54 -2.85
CA LEU A 170 -1.86 -18.04 -2.76
C LEU A 170 -0.97 -17.41 -3.84
N ILE A 171 -1.51 -17.21 -5.05
CA ILE A 171 -0.80 -16.53 -6.14
C ILE A 171 -0.53 -15.08 -5.76
N VAL A 172 -1.48 -14.39 -5.16
CA VAL A 172 -1.30 -13.00 -4.67
C VAL A 172 -0.24 -12.94 -3.58
N ASP A 173 -0.33 -13.81 -2.55
CA ASP A 173 0.59 -13.81 -1.43
C ASP A 173 2.04 -14.04 -1.89
N ASN A 174 2.28 -15.06 -2.74
CA ASN A 174 3.62 -15.34 -3.31
C ASN A 174 4.04 -14.30 -4.35
N GLY A 175 3.10 -13.80 -5.15
CA GLY A 175 3.34 -12.75 -6.14
C GLY A 175 3.84 -11.46 -5.51
N MET A 176 3.36 -11.09 -4.31
CA MET A 176 3.86 -9.94 -3.57
C MET A 176 5.33 -10.08 -3.20
N ILE A 177 5.80 -11.29 -2.88
CA ILE A 177 7.23 -11.56 -2.60
C ILE A 177 8.06 -11.33 -3.86
N LEU A 178 7.64 -11.85 -5.00
CA LEU A 178 8.34 -11.65 -6.28
C LEU A 178 8.35 -10.17 -6.70
N LEU A 179 7.20 -9.51 -6.61
CA LEU A 179 7.07 -8.10 -6.94
C LEU A 179 7.94 -7.21 -6.04
N PHE A 180 8.19 -7.59 -4.78
CA PHE A 180 9.10 -6.87 -3.89
C PHE A 180 10.49 -6.70 -4.49
N PHE A 181 11.05 -7.79 -5.02
CA PHE A 181 12.35 -7.76 -5.66
C PHE A 181 12.34 -7.01 -7.00
N LEU A 182 11.20 -6.97 -7.68
CA LEU A 182 11.05 -6.29 -8.98
C LEU A 182 10.55 -4.84 -8.86
N SER A 183 10.35 -4.33 -7.65
CA SER A 183 9.81 -2.97 -7.43
C SER A 183 10.86 -1.89 -7.21
N GLY A 184 12.15 -2.20 -7.42
CA GLY A 184 13.21 -1.21 -7.27
C GLY A 184 13.49 -0.82 -5.80
N VAL A 185 13.02 -1.60 -4.82
CA VAL A 185 13.28 -1.31 -3.40
C VAL A 185 14.78 -1.39 -3.10
N PHE A 186 15.48 -2.39 -3.65
CA PHE A 186 16.89 -2.67 -3.35
C PHE A 186 17.89 -2.04 -4.32
N PHE A 187 17.46 -1.61 -5.49
CA PHE A 187 18.31 -1.11 -6.55
C PHE A 187 17.77 0.18 -7.15
N ASP A 188 18.67 0.97 -7.68
CA ASP A 188 18.34 2.18 -8.42
C ASP A 188 18.03 1.81 -9.88
N ILE A 189 16.81 2.13 -10.32
CA ILE A 189 16.34 1.87 -11.68
C ILE A 189 17.10 2.74 -12.68
N SER A 190 17.63 3.89 -12.26
CA SER A 190 18.40 4.78 -13.14
C SER A 190 19.62 4.10 -13.75
N SER A 191 20.18 3.09 -13.08
CA SER A 191 21.34 2.32 -13.54
C SER A 191 21.00 1.16 -14.48
N ALA A 192 19.72 0.82 -14.68
CA ALA A 192 19.31 -0.28 -15.55
C ALA A 192 19.34 0.13 -17.03
N SER A 193 19.48 -0.85 -17.93
CA SER A 193 19.40 -0.60 -19.37
C SER A 193 18.00 -0.11 -19.79
N PRO A 194 17.87 0.65 -20.88
CA PRO A 194 16.56 1.16 -21.34
C PRO A 194 15.50 0.08 -21.54
N GLU A 195 15.92 -1.09 -22.01
CA GLU A 195 15.05 -2.24 -22.21
C GLU A 195 14.49 -2.75 -20.89
N ILE A 196 15.35 -2.96 -19.89
CA ILE A 196 14.94 -3.42 -18.55
C ILE A 196 14.03 -2.39 -17.89
N LYS A 197 14.33 -1.10 -18.02
CA LYS A 197 13.48 -0.01 -17.49
C LYS A 197 12.05 -0.10 -18.02
N SER A 198 11.88 -0.35 -19.33
CA SER A 198 10.55 -0.43 -19.94
C SER A 198 9.70 -1.54 -19.33
N TYR A 199 10.30 -2.70 -19.00
CA TYR A 199 9.60 -3.79 -18.31
C TYR A 199 9.32 -3.47 -16.84
N LEU A 200 10.28 -2.87 -16.13
CA LEU A 200 10.10 -2.51 -14.73
C LEU A 200 8.98 -1.47 -14.54
N TYR A 201 8.86 -0.52 -15.46
CA TYR A 201 7.83 0.52 -15.41
C TYR A 201 6.41 0.01 -15.70
N LEU A 202 6.22 -1.26 -16.10
CA LEU A 202 4.91 -1.90 -16.09
C LEU A 202 4.38 -2.10 -14.65
N ASN A 203 5.26 -2.16 -13.67
CA ASN A 203 4.87 -2.21 -12.27
C ASN A 203 4.66 -0.78 -11.73
N PRO A 204 3.44 -0.36 -11.39
CA PRO A 204 3.17 1.00 -10.94
C PRO A 204 3.92 1.35 -9.64
N MET A 205 4.27 0.35 -8.82
CA MET A 205 5.00 0.59 -7.57
C MET A 205 6.44 1.04 -7.82
N VAL A 206 7.05 0.66 -8.93
CA VAL A 206 8.37 1.15 -9.36
C VAL A 206 8.34 2.67 -9.52
N LEU A 207 7.37 3.17 -10.30
CA LEU A 207 7.19 4.60 -10.54
C LEU A 207 6.88 5.39 -9.26
N ILE A 208 6.05 4.81 -8.40
CA ILE A 208 5.68 5.42 -7.12
C ILE A 208 6.90 5.52 -6.21
N ILE A 209 7.65 4.43 -6.00
CA ILE A 209 8.84 4.40 -5.12
C ILE A 209 9.91 5.38 -5.63
N GLU A 210 10.15 5.42 -6.95
CA GLU A 210 11.10 6.35 -7.55
C GLU A 210 10.70 7.81 -7.27
N ASN A 211 9.41 8.15 -7.43
CA ASN A 211 8.94 9.51 -7.15
C ASN A 211 8.99 9.87 -5.66
N TYR A 212 8.74 8.93 -4.73
CA TYR A 212 8.98 9.19 -3.31
C TYR A 212 10.45 9.48 -3.02
N ARG A 213 11.39 8.77 -3.65
CA ARG A 213 12.83 9.04 -3.50
C ARG A 213 13.21 10.40 -4.06
N LYS A 214 12.79 10.75 -5.28
CA LYS A 214 13.01 12.08 -5.87
C LYS A 214 12.58 13.19 -4.91
N VAL A 215 11.40 13.05 -4.31
CA VAL A 215 10.84 14.06 -3.40
C VAL A 215 11.56 14.08 -2.07
N LEU A 216 11.75 12.92 -1.42
CA LEU A 216 12.25 12.84 -0.05
C LEU A 216 13.77 12.92 0.06
N LEU A 217 14.51 12.37 -0.93
CA LEU A 217 15.97 12.27 -0.85
C LEU A 217 16.65 13.34 -1.69
N ASP A 218 16.15 13.57 -2.91
CA ASP A 218 16.79 14.48 -3.88
C ASP A 218 16.21 15.91 -3.79
N GLY A 219 15.06 16.09 -3.11
CA GLY A 219 14.39 17.38 -3.00
C GLY A 219 13.81 17.90 -4.31
N VAL A 220 13.59 17.03 -5.30
CA VAL A 220 13.10 17.35 -6.65
C VAL A 220 11.61 17.02 -6.75
N TRP A 221 10.86 17.83 -7.51
CA TRP A 221 9.44 17.57 -7.77
C TRP A 221 9.24 16.23 -8.49
N PRO A 222 8.14 15.53 -8.23
CA PRO A 222 7.84 14.25 -8.86
C PRO A 222 7.57 14.43 -10.36
N ASP A 223 7.71 13.35 -11.11
CA ASP A 223 7.34 13.29 -12.52
C ASP A 223 5.81 13.24 -12.67
N TRP A 224 5.22 14.40 -12.89
CA TRP A 224 3.78 14.57 -13.00
C TRP A 224 3.17 13.80 -14.18
N SER A 225 3.91 13.63 -15.29
CA SER A 225 3.45 12.90 -16.48
C SER A 225 3.30 11.40 -16.16
N MET A 226 4.32 10.81 -15.54
CA MET A 226 4.28 9.41 -15.11
C MET A 226 3.20 9.17 -14.07
N LEU A 227 3.08 10.05 -13.07
CA LEU A 227 2.03 9.97 -12.06
C LEU A 227 0.63 10.08 -12.65
N GLY A 228 0.44 10.96 -13.64
CA GLY A 228 -0.82 11.09 -14.38
C GLY A 228 -1.21 9.83 -15.14
N THR A 229 -0.24 9.15 -15.73
CA THR A 229 -0.46 7.85 -16.39
C THR A 229 -0.87 6.78 -15.37
N VAL A 230 -0.15 6.65 -14.27
CA VAL A 230 -0.48 5.71 -13.18
C VAL A 230 -1.87 6.00 -12.62
N LEU A 231 -2.20 7.26 -12.40
CA LEU A 231 -3.51 7.70 -11.92
C LEU A 231 -4.63 7.29 -12.89
N SER A 232 -4.45 7.52 -14.20
CA SER A 232 -5.46 7.21 -15.22
C SER A 232 -5.74 5.70 -15.28
N ILE A 233 -4.69 4.87 -15.27
CA ILE A 233 -4.80 3.41 -15.24
C ILE A 233 -5.50 2.95 -13.96
N SER A 234 -5.15 3.56 -12.81
CA SER A 234 -5.75 3.21 -11.51
C SER A 234 -7.24 3.55 -11.45
N LEU A 235 -7.67 4.67 -12.03
CA LEU A 235 -9.08 5.03 -12.11
C LEU A 235 -9.86 4.02 -12.97
N GLY A 236 -9.29 3.57 -14.09
CA GLY A 236 -9.87 2.49 -14.90
C GLY A 236 -9.99 1.17 -14.13
N GLY A 237 -8.92 0.78 -13.43
CA GLY A 237 -8.91 -0.41 -12.56
C GLY A 237 -9.92 -0.33 -11.41
N LEU A 238 -10.06 0.85 -10.79
CA LEU A 238 -11.03 1.08 -9.73
C LEU A 238 -12.47 0.98 -10.26
N ALA A 239 -12.75 1.56 -11.43
CA ALA A 239 -14.05 1.47 -12.08
C ALA A 239 -14.40 0.00 -12.41
N LEU A 240 -13.43 -0.77 -12.92
CA LEU A 240 -13.59 -2.20 -13.17
C LEU A 240 -13.86 -2.97 -11.87
N GLY A 241 -13.06 -2.78 -10.84
CA GLY A 241 -13.24 -3.43 -9.55
C GLY A 241 -14.60 -3.13 -8.93
N TRP A 242 -15.03 -1.88 -8.98
CA TRP A 242 -16.35 -1.46 -8.50
C TRP A 242 -17.50 -2.06 -9.31
N TYR A 243 -17.36 -2.13 -10.64
CA TYR A 243 -18.31 -2.80 -11.52
C TYR A 243 -18.45 -4.28 -11.17
N LEU A 244 -17.33 -5.00 -11.02
CA LEU A 244 -17.33 -6.42 -10.67
C LEU A 244 -17.97 -6.67 -9.29
N LEU A 245 -17.61 -5.89 -8.28
CA LEU A 245 -18.15 -6.00 -6.93
C LEU A 245 -19.66 -5.76 -6.88
N ARG A 246 -20.17 -4.83 -7.69
CA ARG A 246 -21.62 -4.61 -7.84
C ARG A 246 -22.31 -5.72 -8.62
N ARG A 247 -21.69 -6.18 -9.70
CA ARG A 247 -22.27 -7.20 -10.58
C ARG A 247 -22.47 -8.52 -9.85
N PHE A 248 -21.55 -8.89 -8.97
CA PHE A 248 -21.56 -10.13 -8.22
C PHE A 248 -22.02 -9.98 -6.76
N ASP A 249 -22.54 -8.82 -6.36
CA ASP A 249 -22.89 -8.48 -4.97
C ASP A 249 -23.73 -9.56 -4.26
N ARG A 250 -24.74 -10.11 -4.96
CA ARG A 250 -25.62 -11.17 -4.42
C ARG A 250 -25.03 -12.59 -4.53
N THR A 251 -24.03 -12.77 -5.37
CA THR A 251 -23.46 -14.10 -5.66
C THR A 251 -22.48 -14.53 -4.57
N TYR A 252 -21.76 -13.58 -3.95
CA TYR A 252 -20.80 -13.89 -2.89
C TYR A 252 -21.38 -14.69 -1.72
N VAL A 253 -22.62 -14.39 -1.31
CA VAL A 253 -23.30 -15.08 -0.20
C VAL A 253 -23.59 -16.55 -0.54
N LYS A 254 -23.67 -16.90 -1.83
CA LYS A 254 -23.97 -18.25 -2.29
C LYS A 254 -22.72 -19.10 -2.56
N VAL A 255 -21.60 -18.45 -2.85
CA VAL A 255 -20.34 -19.13 -3.27
C VAL A 255 -19.43 -19.38 -2.08
N ILE A 256 -19.48 -18.51 -1.08
CA ILE A 256 -18.72 -18.63 0.17
C ILE A 256 -19.64 -19.17 1.27
#